data_03716fe39ae843697577e59bd5861b50
#
_entry.id   03716fe39ae843697577e59bd5861b50
#
_cell.length_a   1.000
_cell.length_b   1.000
_cell.length_c   1.000
_cell.angle_alpha   90.00
_cell.angle_beta   90.00
_cell.angle_gamma   90.00
#
_symmetry.space_group_name_H-M   'P 1'
#
loop_
_entity.id
_entity.type
_entity.pdbx_description
1 polymer ?
#
loop_
_entity_poly.entity_id
_entity_poly.type
_entity_poly.pdbx_seq_one_letter_code
_entity_poly.pdbx_strand_id
1 'polypeptide(L)'
;YDAFSTSIGSATYDDGWMDRYGCSYDAVELCEGKYKGQRCTEAIFNEVRSAHPECLTVCYVMREDDVDRAFAHPNVMLASDGILSHGQGHPRAAGAFPRFLSQFARRGKLSLYDAISRMTSMPAARLGLTSKGCLRVGADADAVIFDPDSIMGCADFQHPVCAPTGIDRVLIGGVTAVEKGRIVQNDLGRSIRK
;
A
#
# COMPACT_ATOMS: atom_id res chain seq x y z
N TYR A 1 -4.52 -2.22 5.45
CA TYR A 1 -4.47 -3.69 5.39
C TYR A 1 -3.91 -4.25 6.69
N ASP A 2 -4.34 -5.44 7.05
CA ASP A 2 -4.07 -6.16 8.29
C ASP A 2 -2.97 -7.23 8.13
N ALA A 3 -2.18 -7.15 7.08
CA ALA A 3 -1.11 -8.08 6.75
C ALA A 3 0.15 -7.35 6.28
N PHE A 4 1.28 -8.03 6.35
CA PHE A 4 2.50 -7.63 5.66
C PHE A 4 2.87 -8.65 4.58
N SER A 5 3.79 -8.30 3.67
CA SER A 5 4.36 -9.26 2.73
C SER A 5 5.88 -9.22 2.73
N THR A 6 6.46 -10.41 2.59
CA THR A 6 7.91 -10.62 2.49
C THR A 6 8.18 -11.96 1.81
N SER A 7 9.43 -12.25 1.43
CA SER A 7 9.80 -13.58 0.96
C SER A 7 9.75 -14.62 2.08
N ILE A 8 9.42 -15.87 1.77
CA ILE A 8 9.32 -16.94 2.77
C ILE A 8 10.70 -17.23 3.43
N GLY A 9 11.80 -16.97 2.72
CA GLY A 9 13.16 -17.10 3.23
C GLY A 9 13.64 -15.92 4.08
N SER A 10 12.81 -14.88 4.27
CA SER A 10 13.17 -13.71 5.06
C SER A 10 13.46 -14.06 6.52
N ALA A 11 14.39 -13.32 7.14
CA ALA A 11 14.66 -13.35 8.58
C ALA A 11 13.42 -13.05 9.45
N THR A 12 12.36 -12.48 8.85
CA THR A 12 11.05 -12.30 9.48
C THR A 12 10.50 -13.62 10.03
N TYR A 13 10.77 -14.73 9.34
CA TYR A 13 10.31 -16.08 9.68
C TYR A 13 11.38 -16.95 10.37
N ASP A 14 12.46 -16.35 10.89
CA ASP A 14 13.44 -17.08 11.68
C ASP A 14 12.88 -17.46 13.06
N ASP A 15 13.59 -18.29 13.79
CA ASP A 15 13.18 -18.90 15.05
C ASP A 15 12.41 -17.95 15.97
N GLY A 16 11.29 -18.44 16.50
CA GLY A 16 10.41 -17.68 17.38
C GLY A 16 9.47 -16.69 16.68
N TRP A 17 9.36 -16.71 15.35
CA TRP A 17 8.47 -15.78 14.62
C TRP A 17 6.99 -15.95 14.99
N MET A 18 6.56 -17.19 15.20
CA MET A 18 5.15 -17.47 15.59
C MET A 18 4.80 -16.85 16.95
N ASP A 19 5.69 -16.99 17.93
CA ASP A 19 5.50 -16.37 19.25
C ASP A 19 5.55 -14.84 19.17
N ARG A 20 6.48 -14.30 18.38
CA ARG A 20 6.66 -12.87 18.17
C ARG A 20 5.44 -12.20 17.57
N TYR A 21 4.72 -12.89 16.68
CA TYR A 21 3.52 -12.39 16.02
C TYR A 21 2.21 -12.95 16.61
N GLY A 22 2.27 -13.90 17.53
CA GLY A 22 1.09 -14.53 18.11
C GLY A 22 0.26 -15.31 17.09
N CYS A 23 0.90 -16.01 16.16
CA CYS A 23 0.23 -16.67 15.03
C CYS A 23 0.81 -18.08 14.80
N SER A 24 0.28 -18.77 13.79
CA SER A 24 0.80 -20.07 13.34
C SER A 24 0.98 -20.06 11.82
N TYR A 25 1.40 -21.19 11.23
CA TYR A 25 1.67 -21.31 9.79
C TYR A 25 0.49 -20.89 8.91
N ASP A 26 -0.74 -21.07 9.37
CA ASP A 26 -1.97 -20.70 8.65
C ASP A 26 -2.17 -19.18 8.50
N ALA A 27 -1.42 -18.36 9.24
CA ALA A 27 -1.37 -16.92 9.00
C ALA A 27 -0.65 -16.55 7.70
N VAL A 28 0.15 -17.46 7.12
CA VAL A 28 0.96 -17.22 5.93
C VAL A 28 0.27 -17.75 4.68
N GLU A 29 0.07 -16.89 3.69
CA GLU A 29 -0.45 -17.22 2.37
C GLU A 29 0.67 -17.08 1.32
N LEU A 30 0.76 -18.06 0.42
CA LEU A 30 1.75 -18.06 -0.67
C LEU A 30 1.20 -17.29 -1.88
N CYS A 31 1.98 -16.33 -2.39
CA CYS A 31 1.60 -15.52 -3.55
C CYS A 31 1.96 -16.14 -4.90
N GLU A 32 2.84 -17.14 -4.90
CA GLU A 32 3.44 -17.70 -6.11
C GLU A 32 3.56 -19.24 -6.03
N GLY A 33 3.88 -19.85 -7.17
CA GLY A 33 4.21 -21.28 -7.27
C GLY A 33 3.02 -22.23 -7.15
N LYS A 34 3.35 -23.48 -6.84
CA LYS A 34 2.42 -24.63 -6.76
C LYS A 34 1.27 -24.42 -5.78
N TYR A 35 1.52 -23.68 -4.69
CA TYR A 35 0.57 -23.44 -3.61
C TYR A 35 0.02 -22.01 -3.60
N LYS A 36 0.08 -21.32 -4.72
CA LYS A 36 -0.43 -19.94 -4.83
C LYS A 36 -1.85 -19.79 -4.28
N GLY A 37 -2.05 -18.79 -3.40
CA GLY A 37 -3.34 -18.48 -2.76
C GLY A 37 -3.73 -19.42 -1.62
N GLN A 38 -2.85 -20.36 -1.24
CA GLN A 38 -3.10 -21.27 -0.12
C GLN A 38 -2.43 -20.75 1.15
N ARG A 39 -3.12 -20.95 2.27
CA ARG A 39 -2.56 -20.79 3.60
C ARG A 39 -1.61 -21.96 3.90
N CYS A 40 -0.49 -21.65 4.55
CA CYS A 40 0.48 -22.66 4.86
C CYS A 40 0.01 -23.61 5.97
N THR A 41 0.35 -24.89 5.79
CA THR A 41 0.61 -25.81 6.90
C THR A 41 2.12 -25.79 7.18
N GLU A 42 2.56 -26.38 8.30
CA GLU A 42 3.98 -26.52 8.59
C GLU A 42 4.74 -27.20 7.45
N ALA A 43 4.17 -28.27 6.89
CA ALA A 43 4.78 -29.01 5.79
C ALA A 43 4.97 -28.15 4.53
N ILE A 44 3.93 -27.42 4.13
CA ILE A 44 3.97 -26.52 2.97
C ILE A 44 4.96 -25.40 3.19
N PHE A 45 4.96 -24.79 4.38
CA PHE A 45 5.89 -23.70 4.72
C PHE A 45 7.34 -24.16 4.62
N ASN A 46 7.68 -25.29 5.23
CA ASN A 46 9.05 -25.83 5.23
C ASN A 46 9.48 -26.28 3.83
N GLU A 47 8.59 -26.93 3.05
CA GLU A 47 8.85 -27.30 1.66
C GLU A 47 9.22 -26.07 0.82
N VAL A 48 8.36 -25.05 0.84
CA VAL A 48 8.54 -23.87 -0.01
C VAL A 48 9.73 -23.03 0.48
N ARG A 49 9.91 -22.86 1.80
CA ARG A 49 11.06 -22.13 2.36
C ARG A 49 12.40 -22.75 1.97
N SER A 50 12.45 -24.07 1.91
CA SER A 50 13.67 -24.78 1.52
C SER A 50 13.93 -24.76 0.02
N ALA A 51 12.89 -24.93 -0.80
CA ALA A 51 13.04 -25.06 -2.25
C ALA A 51 12.98 -23.71 -3.00
N HIS A 52 12.23 -22.74 -2.47
CA HIS A 52 11.92 -21.45 -3.10
C HIS A 52 11.92 -20.31 -2.06
N PRO A 53 13.07 -20.00 -1.42
CA PRO A 53 13.15 -18.98 -0.37
C PRO A 53 12.75 -17.58 -0.85
N GLU A 54 12.82 -17.30 -2.14
CA GLU A 54 12.38 -16.07 -2.79
C GLU A 54 10.86 -15.93 -2.89
N CYS A 55 10.09 -17.02 -2.72
CA CYS A 55 8.64 -17.01 -2.86
C CYS A 55 7.99 -15.94 -1.99
N LEU A 56 7.21 -15.06 -2.62
CA LEU A 56 6.53 -13.98 -1.94
C LEU A 56 5.36 -14.52 -1.12
N THR A 57 5.21 -14.02 0.09
CA THR A 57 4.14 -14.38 1.03
C THR A 57 3.38 -13.17 1.52
N VAL A 58 2.16 -13.40 1.98
CA VAL A 58 1.36 -12.46 2.79
C VAL A 58 1.16 -13.09 4.15
N CYS A 59 1.45 -12.36 5.23
CA CYS A 59 1.28 -12.82 6.60
C CYS A 59 0.25 -11.96 7.33
N TYR A 60 -0.85 -12.56 7.74
CA TYR A 60 -2.01 -11.91 8.36
C TYR A 60 -1.87 -11.96 9.88
N VAL A 61 -1.26 -10.94 10.45
CA VAL A 61 -0.90 -10.89 11.89
C VAL A 61 -1.30 -9.59 12.57
N MET A 62 -1.86 -8.64 11.84
CA MET A 62 -2.32 -7.38 12.41
C MET A 62 -3.83 -7.40 12.63
N ARG A 63 -4.28 -6.78 13.72
CA ARG A 63 -5.70 -6.60 13.99
C ARG A 63 -6.17 -5.29 13.35
N GLU A 64 -7.34 -5.31 12.71
CA GLU A 64 -7.93 -4.12 12.07
C GLU A 64 -8.04 -2.94 13.06
N ASP A 65 -8.46 -3.22 14.31
CA ASP A 65 -8.57 -2.21 15.36
C ASP A 65 -7.22 -1.55 15.71
N ASP A 66 -6.12 -2.29 15.64
CA ASP A 66 -4.78 -1.77 15.91
C ASP A 66 -4.31 -0.88 14.75
N VAL A 67 -4.60 -1.29 13.52
CA VAL A 67 -4.35 -0.49 12.32
C VAL A 67 -5.16 0.81 12.37
N ASP A 68 -6.44 0.75 12.74
CA ASP A 68 -7.31 1.90 12.89
C ASP A 68 -6.78 2.87 13.95
N ARG A 69 -6.38 2.36 15.13
CA ARG A 69 -5.80 3.19 16.20
C ARG A 69 -4.48 3.83 15.78
N ALA A 70 -3.63 3.10 15.06
CA ALA A 70 -2.38 3.64 14.54
C ALA A 70 -2.66 4.81 13.58
N PHE A 71 -3.58 4.64 12.63
CA PHE A 71 -3.94 5.71 11.70
C PHE A 71 -4.77 6.85 12.33
N ALA A 72 -5.42 6.64 13.46
CA ALA A 72 -6.05 7.72 14.22
C ALA A 72 -5.00 8.66 14.85
N HIS A 73 -3.79 8.18 15.12
CA HIS A 73 -2.74 8.97 15.77
C HIS A 73 -2.26 10.13 14.86
N PRO A 74 -2.16 11.38 15.36
CA PRO A 74 -1.90 12.57 14.54
C PRO A 74 -0.52 12.56 13.84
N ASN A 75 0.46 11.86 14.41
CA ASN A 75 1.84 11.82 13.87
C ASN A 75 2.07 10.68 12.86
N VAL A 76 1.04 9.90 12.53
CA VAL A 76 1.16 8.81 11.56
C VAL A 76 0.85 9.32 10.16
N MET A 77 1.77 9.08 9.24
CA MET A 77 1.64 9.34 7.80
C MET A 77 1.37 8.03 7.06
N LEU A 78 0.71 8.13 5.91
CA LEU A 78 0.47 6.98 5.05
C LEU A 78 1.64 6.76 4.08
N ALA A 79 2.05 5.50 3.94
CA ALA A 79 2.92 5.03 2.87
C ALA A 79 2.37 3.74 2.27
N SER A 80 2.70 3.42 1.03
CA SER A 80 2.30 2.14 0.41
C SER A 80 3.20 1.00 0.85
N ASP A 81 4.52 1.21 0.88
CA ASP A 81 5.52 0.15 1.17
C ASP A 81 5.21 -1.18 0.44
N GLY A 82 4.63 -1.05 -0.75
CA GLY A 82 4.14 -2.20 -1.53
C GLY A 82 5.19 -2.73 -2.47
N ILE A 83 5.35 -4.05 -2.48
CA ILE A 83 6.15 -4.78 -3.46
C ILE A 83 5.22 -5.68 -4.25
N LEU A 84 5.39 -5.67 -5.57
CA LEU A 84 4.73 -6.57 -6.50
C LEU A 84 5.80 -7.32 -7.30
N SER A 85 5.62 -8.63 -7.44
CA SER A 85 6.43 -9.50 -8.29
C SER A 85 5.50 -10.24 -9.24
N HIS A 86 5.76 -10.14 -10.56
CA HIS A 86 4.95 -10.81 -11.60
C HIS A 86 3.43 -10.59 -11.45
N GLY A 87 3.02 -9.38 -11.03
CA GLY A 87 1.60 -9.05 -10.81
C GLY A 87 1.00 -9.63 -9.52
N GLN A 88 1.82 -10.16 -8.64
CA GLN A 88 1.42 -10.70 -7.34
C GLN A 88 2.07 -9.89 -6.21
N GLY A 89 1.56 -10.03 -5.00
CA GLY A 89 2.09 -9.39 -3.80
C GLY A 89 1.04 -8.63 -3.01
N HIS A 90 1.49 -7.66 -2.22
CA HIS A 90 0.60 -6.95 -1.34
C HIS A 90 -0.24 -5.89 -2.08
N PRO A 91 -1.58 -5.91 -1.97
CA PRO A 91 -2.48 -4.97 -2.66
C PRO A 91 -2.26 -3.50 -2.29
N ARG A 92 -1.54 -3.22 -1.20
CA ARG A 92 -1.20 -1.84 -0.80
C ARG A 92 -0.37 -1.10 -1.86
N ALA A 93 0.34 -1.82 -2.74
CA ALA A 93 1.09 -1.22 -3.83
C ALA A 93 0.19 -0.42 -4.80
N ALA A 94 -1.01 -0.94 -5.10
CA ALA A 94 -1.98 -0.28 -5.98
C ALA A 94 -3.09 0.46 -5.21
N GLY A 95 -3.43 -0.01 -4.00
CA GLY A 95 -4.65 0.40 -3.32
C GLY A 95 -4.48 1.23 -2.04
N ALA A 96 -3.27 1.44 -1.49
CA ALA A 96 -3.11 2.04 -0.16
C ALA A 96 -3.77 3.42 -0.03
N PHE A 97 -3.46 4.35 -0.92
CA PHE A 97 -3.94 5.73 -0.84
C PHE A 97 -5.46 5.87 -1.06
N PRO A 98 -6.04 5.32 -2.14
CA PRO A 98 -7.49 5.40 -2.34
C PRO A 98 -8.28 4.62 -1.30
N ARG A 99 -7.76 3.46 -0.81
CA ARG A 99 -8.36 2.72 0.28
C ARG A 99 -8.37 3.54 1.58
N PHE A 100 -7.29 4.26 1.89
CA PHE A 100 -7.22 5.12 3.07
C PHE A 100 -8.29 6.22 3.02
N LEU A 101 -8.47 6.90 1.89
CA LEU A 101 -9.53 7.88 1.72
C LEU A 101 -10.92 7.27 1.92
N SER A 102 -11.19 6.13 1.32
CA SER A 102 -12.49 5.48 1.43
C SER A 102 -12.78 4.92 2.84
N GLN A 103 -11.78 4.41 3.55
CA GLN A 103 -11.97 3.79 4.86
C GLN A 103 -11.90 4.78 6.02
N PHE A 104 -11.07 5.82 5.91
CA PHE A 104 -10.88 6.76 7.01
C PHE A 104 -11.62 8.07 6.81
N ALA A 105 -11.51 8.72 5.63
CA ALA A 105 -12.19 9.98 5.41
C ALA A 105 -13.69 9.79 5.14
N ARG A 106 -14.08 8.97 4.16
CA ARG A 106 -15.49 8.77 3.81
C ARG A 106 -16.31 8.13 4.93
N ARG A 107 -15.71 7.29 5.78
CA ARG A 107 -16.38 6.72 6.97
C ARG A 107 -16.33 7.64 8.19
N GLY A 108 -15.80 8.84 8.09
CA GLY A 108 -15.77 9.82 9.16
C GLY A 108 -14.78 9.53 10.29
N LYS A 109 -13.84 8.60 10.12
CA LYS A 109 -12.77 8.33 11.11
C LYS A 109 -11.74 9.47 11.16
N LEU A 110 -11.52 10.16 10.02
CA LEU A 110 -10.70 11.37 9.88
C LEU A 110 -11.45 12.39 9.01
N SER A 111 -11.13 13.67 9.15
CA SER A 111 -11.55 14.65 8.16
C SER A 111 -10.87 14.36 6.81
N LEU A 112 -11.51 14.73 5.70
CA LEU A 112 -10.89 14.61 4.37
C LEU A 112 -9.58 15.37 4.28
N TYR A 113 -9.53 16.56 4.91
CA TYR A 113 -8.33 17.39 4.98
C TYR A 113 -7.18 16.67 5.70
N ASP A 114 -7.45 16.09 6.88
CA ASP A 114 -6.42 15.36 7.65
C ASP A 114 -5.93 14.12 6.88
N ALA A 115 -6.84 13.38 6.23
CA ALA A 115 -6.45 12.23 5.42
C ALA A 115 -5.55 12.64 4.26
N ILE A 116 -5.89 13.70 3.52
CA ILE A 116 -5.06 14.24 2.43
C ILE A 116 -3.71 14.73 2.97
N SER A 117 -3.71 15.47 4.08
CA SER A 117 -2.48 15.99 4.69
C SER A 117 -1.48 14.88 5.03
N ARG A 118 -1.96 13.74 5.56
CA ARG A 118 -1.13 12.56 5.90
C ARG A 118 -0.51 11.87 4.68
N MET A 119 -1.01 12.13 3.49
CA MET A 119 -0.51 11.58 2.23
C MET A 119 0.33 12.59 1.43
N THR A 120 0.30 13.86 1.79
CA THR A 120 0.87 14.96 0.99
C THR A 120 1.73 15.91 1.80
N SER A 121 1.12 16.89 2.49
CA SER A 121 1.84 17.97 3.18
C SER A 121 2.68 17.48 4.36
N MET A 122 2.19 16.53 5.14
CA MET A 122 2.95 15.98 6.27
C MET A 122 4.23 15.27 5.82
N PRO A 123 4.20 14.28 4.90
CA PRO A 123 5.44 13.65 4.41
C PRO A 123 6.35 14.65 3.69
N ALA A 124 5.81 15.59 2.91
CA ALA A 124 6.61 16.62 2.26
C ALA A 124 7.35 17.48 3.29
N ALA A 125 6.68 17.93 4.34
CA ALA A 125 7.29 18.71 5.42
C ALA A 125 8.36 17.88 6.16
N ARG A 126 8.08 16.60 6.46
CA ARG A 126 9.03 15.71 7.16
C ARG A 126 10.30 15.49 6.35
N LEU A 127 10.20 15.43 5.02
CA LEU A 127 11.32 15.28 4.11
C LEU A 127 11.96 16.63 3.69
N GLY A 128 11.40 17.77 4.11
CA GLY A 128 11.87 19.10 3.73
C GLY A 128 11.65 19.43 2.25
N LEU A 129 10.60 18.89 1.64
CA LEU A 129 10.23 19.13 0.24
C LEU A 129 9.32 20.36 0.16
N THR A 130 9.90 21.55 -0.06
CA THR A 130 9.17 22.82 0.01
C THR A 130 8.25 23.09 -1.17
N SER A 131 8.46 22.44 -2.32
CA SER A 131 7.63 22.60 -3.52
C SER A 131 6.57 21.49 -3.70
N LYS A 132 6.50 20.51 -2.78
CA LYS A 132 5.63 19.35 -2.85
C LYS A 132 4.55 19.36 -1.78
N GLY A 133 3.47 18.61 -1.98
CA GLY A 133 2.41 18.37 -1.01
C GLY A 133 1.54 19.60 -0.72
N CYS A 134 1.51 20.59 -1.59
CA CYS A 134 0.70 21.79 -1.46
C CYS A 134 0.27 22.37 -2.81
N LEU A 135 -0.87 23.05 -2.83
CA LEU A 135 -1.37 23.81 -3.98
C LEU A 135 -1.14 25.31 -3.71
N ARG A 136 -0.02 25.85 -4.20
CA ARG A 136 0.32 27.28 -4.11
C ARG A 136 1.15 27.70 -5.31
N VAL A 137 1.17 28.99 -5.59
CA VAL A 137 2.02 29.56 -6.65
C VAL A 137 3.50 29.23 -6.37
N GLY A 138 4.20 28.71 -7.37
CA GLY A 138 5.59 28.29 -7.27
C GLY A 138 5.81 26.86 -6.75
N ALA A 139 4.75 26.14 -6.39
CA ALA A 139 4.85 24.71 -6.10
C ALA A 139 4.84 23.88 -7.41
N ASP A 140 5.34 22.64 -7.32
CA ASP A 140 5.23 21.68 -8.42
C ASP A 140 3.75 21.37 -8.70
N ALA A 141 3.37 21.35 -9.96
CA ALA A 141 1.99 21.09 -10.38
C ALA A 141 1.68 19.58 -10.41
N ASP A 142 1.95 18.90 -9.29
CA ASP A 142 1.58 17.50 -9.08
C ASP A 142 0.22 17.48 -8.36
N ALA A 143 -0.80 16.97 -9.02
CA ALA A 143 -2.16 17.01 -8.49
C ALA A 143 -2.96 15.75 -8.85
N VAL A 144 -3.90 15.40 -7.98
CA VAL A 144 -4.89 14.34 -8.25
C VAL A 144 -6.28 14.96 -8.18
N ILE A 145 -7.06 14.75 -9.22
CA ILE A 145 -8.48 15.11 -9.28
C ILE A 145 -9.27 13.83 -9.04
N PHE A 146 -10.06 13.82 -7.97
CA PHE A 146 -10.85 12.65 -7.60
C PHE A 146 -12.19 13.06 -6.99
N ASP A 147 -13.14 12.15 -7.02
CA ASP A 147 -14.42 12.29 -6.36
C ASP A 147 -14.36 11.65 -4.96
N PRO A 148 -14.51 12.41 -3.87
CA PRO A 148 -14.42 11.89 -2.50
C PRO A 148 -15.50 10.88 -2.16
N ASP A 149 -16.64 10.91 -2.84
CA ASP A 149 -17.77 10.01 -2.58
C ASP A 149 -17.62 8.64 -3.27
N SER A 150 -16.87 8.59 -4.38
CA SER A 150 -16.67 7.36 -5.17
C SER A 150 -15.25 6.80 -5.13
N ILE A 151 -14.27 7.54 -4.58
CA ILE A 151 -12.88 7.06 -4.45
C ILE A 151 -12.82 5.74 -3.69
N MET A 152 -12.18 4.72 -4.27
CA MET A 152 -12.02 3.41 -3.64
C MET A 152 -10.76 2.68 -4.14
N GLY A 153 -10.02 2.06 -3.21
CA GLY A 153 -8.98 1.09 -3.55
C GLY A 153 -9.61 -0.27 -3.82
N CYS A 154 -9.51 -0.74 -5.05
CA CYS A 154 -10.10 -2.00 -5.51
C CYS A 154 -9.16 -3.20 -5.36
N ALA A 155 -7.88 -2.97 -5.08
CA ALA A 155 -6.91 -4.03 -4.92
C ALA A 155 -7.16 -4.86 -3.65
N ASP A 156 -7.12 -6.18 -3.81
CA ASP A 156 -7.16 -7.19 -2.76
C ASP A 156 -6.03 -8.21 -2.96
N PHE A 157 -5.94 -9.22 -2.08
CA PHE A 157 -4.85 -10.20 -2.15
C PHE A 157 -4.97 -11.16 -3.35
N GLN A 158 -6.15 -11.34 -3.94
CA GLN A 158 -6.36 -12.08 -5.17
C GLN A 158 -6.06 -11.24 -6.41
N HIS A 159 -6.32 -9.92 -6.34
CA HIS A 159 -6.17 -8.98 -7.44
C HIS A 159 -5.33 -7.76 -7.00
N PRO A 160 -4.04 -7.96 -6.67
CA PRO A 160 -3.22 -6.93 -6.02
C PRO A 160 -2.88 -5.73 -6.91
N VAL A 161 -3.05 -5.86 -8.22
CA VAL A 161 -2.81 -4.80 -9.22
C VAL A 161 -4.08 -4.12 -9.71
N CYS A 162 -5.23 -4.38 -9.07
CA CYS A 162 -6.50 -3.77 -9.47
C CYS A 162 -6.45 -2.24 -9.33
N ALA A 163 -6.75 -1.54 -10.42
CA ALA A 163 -6.76 -0.09 -10.45
C ALA A 163 -7.86 0.48 -9.52
N PRO A 164 -7.60 1.60 -8.82
CA PRO A 164 -8.62 2.26 -8.00
C PRO A 164 -9.72 2.91 -8.87
N THR A 165 -10.87 3.16 -8.25
CA THR A 165 -11.96 3.95 -8.85
C THR A 165 -12.03 5.35 -8.23
N GLY A 166 -12.82 6.25 -8.84
CA GLY A 166 -13.06 7.60 -8.33
C GLY A 166 -11.94 8.60 -8.62
N ILE A 167 -10.87 8.22 -9.32
CA ILE A 167 -9.82 9.12 -9.78
C ILE A 167 -10.15 9.54 -11.23
N ASP A 168 -10.37 10.84 -11.44
CA ASP A 168 -10.57 11.39 -12.78
C ASP A 168 -9.24 11.63 -13.49
N ARG A 169 -8.29 12.29 -12.80
CA ARG A 169 -7.01 12.68 -13.40
C ARG A 169 -5.87 12.71 -12.41
N VAL A 170 -4.68 12.34 -12.88
CA VAL A 170 -3.41 12.55 -12.19
C VAL A 170 -2.52 13.42 -13.06
N LEU A 171 -2.02 14.50 -12.48
CA LEU A 171 -1.10 15.44 -13.10
C LEU A 171 0.29 15.31 -12.45
N ILE A 172 1.33 15.30 -13.27
CA ILE A 172 2.73 15.36 -12.83
C ILE A 172 3.39 16.54 -13.56
N GLY A 173 3.85 17.52 -12.82
CA GLY A 173 4.41 18.75 -13.39
C GLY A 173 3.42 19.51 -14.29
N GLY A 174 2.12 19.40 -14.05
CA GLY A 174 1.05 20.01 -14.86
C GLY A 174 0.65 19.19 -16.10
N VAL A 175 1.33 18.07 -16.38
CA VAL A 175 1.02 17.19 -17.52
C VAL A 175 0.19 16.01 -17.04
N THR A 176 -0.84 15.64 -17.81
CA THR A 176 -1.72 14.51 -17.48
C THR A 176 -0.97 13.18 -17.64
N ALA A 177 -0.77 12.47 -16.54
CA ALA A 177 -0.19 11.13 -16.50
C ALA A 177 -1.27 10.03 -16.57
N VAL A 178 -2.39 10.24 -15.86
CA VAL A 178 -3.53 9.31 -15.84
C VAL A 178 -4.80 10.10 -16.10
N GLU A 179 -5.70 9.54 -16.92
CA GLU A 179 -7.04 10.06 -17.14
C GLU A 179 -8.05 8.91 -17.13
N LYS A 180 -9.07 9.02 -16.27
CA LYS A 180 -10.16 8.02 -16.13
C LYS A 180 -9.66 6.59 -16.01
N GLY A 181 -8.65 6.38 -15.15
CA GLY A 181 -8.06 5.08 -14.89
C GLY A 181 -7.10 4.55 -15.98
N ARG A 182 -6.81 5.33 -17.02
CA ARG A 182 -5.87 4.95 -18.08
C ARG A 182 -4.59 5.77 -17.98
N ILE A 183 -3.45 5.10 -18.04
CA ILE A 183 -2.15 5.78 -18.17
C ILE A 183 -2.09 6.36 -19.58
N VAL A 184 -1.94 7.69 -19.66
CA VAL A 184 -1.79 8.42 -20.93
C VAL A 184 -0.36 8.84 -21.18
N GLN A 185 0.45 9.01 -20.10
CA GLN A 185 1.87 9.25 -20.18
C GLN A 185 2.59 8.67 -18.94
N ASN A 186 3.69 7.94 -19.10
CA ASN A 186 4.37 7.19 -18.03
C ASN A 186 5.83 7.57 -17.78
N ASP A 187 6.37 8.60 -18.45
CA ASP A 187 7.75 9.07 -18.39
C ASP A 187 7.93 10.44 -17.70
N LEU A 188 6.91 10.91 -16.99
CA LEU A 188 6.86 12.24 -16.34
C LEU A 188 7.59 12.29 -14.99
N GLY A 189 7.83 11.12 -14.38
CA GLY A 189 8.46 11.02 -13.06
C GLY A 189 9.93 11.41 -13.10
N ARG A 190 10.42 12.04 -12.02
CA ARG A 190 11.83 12.40 -11.84
C ARG A 190 12.31 12.03 -10.43
N SER A 191 13.59 11.69 -10.32
CA SER A 191 14.21 11.52 -9.00
C SER A 191 14.29 12.85 -8.28
N ILE A 192 13.87 12.85 -7.01
CA ILE A 192 14.00 13.97 -6.09
C ILE A 192 15.29 13.74 -5.29
N ARG A 193 16.24 14.64 -5.43
CA ARG A 193 17.50 14.64 -4.66
C ARG A 193 17.53 15.90 -3.82
N LYS A 194 18.01 15.77 -2.58
CA LYS A 194 18.41 16.90 -1.74
C LYS A 194 19.81 17.35 -2.08
#